data_6730887b6320c907f8c61b8e7ef33352
#
_entry.id   6730887b6320c907f8c61b8e7ef33352
#
_cell.length_a   1.000
_cell.length_b   1.000
_cell.length_c   1.000
_cell.angle_alpha   90.00
_cell.angle_beta   90.00
_cell.angle_gamma   90.00
#
_symmetry.space_group_name_H-M   'P 1'
#
loop_
_entity.id
_entity.type
_entity.pdbx_description
1 polymer ?
#
loop_
_entity_poly.entity_id
_entity_poly.type
_entity_poly.pdbx_seq_one_letter_code
_entity_poly.pdbx_strand_id
1 'polypeptide(L)'
;MTVGRIDAPARLAILGGGQLGRFFVRAAQELGYAVWVLDPDPEAPAGRIAERHLCGAYDDEALLAELAAHCAAATTEFENVPATSLARLAQSMPVRPGATALAVCQDRIEEKSFLARHSLPHAPFFAVRTAEDLERAPESLFPGILKTARFGYDGKGQAAVADRQEAQAAFARFGRDCVLEARLALEAELSVVLARGADGRIAAFAPGLNVHRNGILDTTFAPAPLPATVLREAGEIAEALAEALEYVGTLGVEFFYADGRLYVNEMAPRPHNSGHHTLDAHRVCQFEQQVRALCGLPLAVPEAHSPAVMVNLLGEAWFVGETLREPPWHEILSLPGLRLHLYGKREARRGRKMGHFTVTAATLTEALAVASEARRRLCLPPLPPLPR
;
A
#
# COMPACT_ATOMS: atom_id res chain seq x y z
N MET A 1 -27.55 -9.33 8.78
CA MET A 1 -28.17 -8.28 7.95
C MET A 1 -27.54 -8.39 6.57
N THR A 2 -28.34 -8.56 5.53
CA THR A 2 -27.85 -8.50 4.14
C THR A 2 -27.21 -7.13 3.95
N VAL A 3 -25.92 -7.11 3.72
CA VAL A 3 -25.17 -5.87 3.42
C VAL A 3 -25.77 -5.32 2.13
N GLY A 4 -26.42 -4.15 2.23
CA GLY A 4 -27.09 -3.54 1.09
C GLY A 4 -26.09 -3.30 -0.04
N ARG A 5 -26.41 -3.82 -1.23
CA ARG A 5 -25.67 -3.53 -2.46
C ARG A 5 -25.95 -2.09 -2.87
N ILE A 6 -24.90 -1.38 -3.29
CA ILE A 6 -25.01 -0.03 -3.83
C ILE A 6 -24.81 -0.14 -5.33
N ASP A 7 -25.90 0.07 -6.08
CA ASP A 7 -25.87 0.03 -7.55
C ASP A 7 -25.53 1.41 -8.13
N ALA A 8 -24.90 1.43 -9.31
CA ALA A 8 -24.74 2.64 -10.10
C ALA A 8 -26.09 3.06 -10.74
N PRO A 9 -26.32 4.38 -10.93
CA PRO A 9 -25.44 5.48 -10.54
C PRO A 9 -25.60 5.83 -9.06
N ALA A 10 -24.48 5.95 -8.35
CA ALA A 10 -24.43 6.44 -6.98
C ALA A 10 -23.15 7.26 -6.79
N ARG A 11 -23.09 8.05 -5.71
CA ARG A 11 -21.88 8.80 -5.32
C ARG A 11 -21.14 8.06 -4.24
N LEU A 12 -19.82 7.93 -4.41
CA LEU A 12 -18.91 7.35 -3.43
C LEU A 12 -18.01 8.45 -2.89
N ALA A 13 -17.68 8.37 -1.60
CA ALA A 13 -16.69 9.27 -0.98
C ALA A 13 -15.34 8.58 -0.87
N ILE A 14 -14.26 9.34 -1.07
CA ILE A 14 -12.91 8.91 -0.71
C ILE A 14 -12.19 10.00 0.07
N LEU A 15 -11.62 9.61 1.21
CA LEU A 15 -10.76 10.46 2.02
C LEU A 15 -9.30 10.20 1.61
N GLY A 16 -8.68 11.26 1.10
CA GLY A 16 -7.38 11.19 0.45
C GLY A 16 -7.46 11.32 -1.07
N GLY A 17 -6.68 12.25 -1.60
CA GLY A 17 -6.71 12.66 -3.01
C GLY A 17 -5.44 12.34 -3.77
N GLY A 18 -4.56 11.47 -3.25
CA GLY A 18 -3.31 11.10 -3.87
C GLY A 18 -3.46 10.18 -5.09
N GLN A 19 -2.40 9.41 -5.39
CA GLN A 19 -2.40 8.53 -6.56
C GLN A 19 -3.34 7.34 -6.41
N LEU A 20 -3.47 6.78 -5.20
CA LEU A 20 -4.36 5.64 -4.98
C LEU A 20 -5.81 6.07 -5.13
N GLY A 21 -6.16 7.25 -4.56
CA GLY A 21 -7.46 7.87 -4.75
C GLY A 21 -7.76 8.15 -6.21
N ARG A 22 -6.77 8.63 -7.00
CA ARG A 22 -6.93 8.85 -8.43
C ARG A 22 -7.28 7.56 -9.19
N PHE A 23 -6.62 6.44 -8.89
CA PHE A 23 -6.95 5.15 -9.52
C PHE A 23 -8.30 4.61 -9.04
N PHE A 24 -8.65 4.83 -7.76
CA PHE A 24 -9.98 4.48 -7.26
C PHE A 24 -11.08 5.27 -8.00
N VAL A 25 -10.91 6.59 -8.17
CA VAL A 25 -11.87 7.43 -8.92
C VAL A 25 -12.07 6.90 -10.34
N ARG A 26 -10.99 6.56 -11.05
CA ARG A 26 -11.07 5.97 -12.41
C ARG A 26 -11.85 4.66 -12.41
N ALA A 27 -11.51 3.73 -11.52
CA ALA A 27 -12.19 2.44 -11.44
C ALA A 27 -13.68 2.59 -11.08
N ALA A 28 -14.02 3.52 -10.20
CA ALA A 28 -15.41 3.82 -9.86
C ALA A 28 -16.18 4.40 -11.05
N GLN A 29 -15.58 5.34 -11.79
CA GLN A 29 -16.18 5.94 -12.98
C GLN A 29 -16.40 4.92 -14.11
N GLU A 30 -15.47 3.98 -14.31
CA GLU A 30 -15.62 2.85 -15.27
C GLU A 30 -16.82 1.95 -14.92
N LEU A 31 -17.16 1.84 -13.63
CA LEU A 31 -18.33 1.11 -13.15
C LEU A 31 -19.61 1.99 -13.03
N GLY A 32 -19.57 3.25 -13.49
CA GLY A 32 -20.72 4.14 -13.52
C GLY A 32 -20.99 4.91 -12.24
N TYR A 33 -20.06 4.93 -11.28
CA TYR A 33 -20.17 5.72 -10.05
C TYR A 33 -19.54 7.10 -10.20
N ALA A 34 -20.12 8.10 -9.54
CA ALA A 34 -19.48 9.38 -9.31
C ALA A 34 -18.66 9.32 -8.00
N VAL A 35 -17.59 10.11 -7.90
CA VAL A 35 -16.74 10.13 -6.70
C VAL A 35 -16.56 11.56 -6.20
N TRP A 36 -16.73 11.76 -4.90
CA TRP A 36 -16.35 12.94 -4.18
C TRP A 36 -15.08 12.66 -3.38
N VAL A 37 -14.12 13.57 -3.48
CA VAL A 37 -12.82 13.47 -2.81
C VAL A 37 -12.75 14.50 -1.69
N LEU A 38 -12.35 14.09 -0.49
CA LEU A 38 -11.94 15.00 0.59
C LEU A 38 -10.43 14.93 0.73
N ASP A 39 -9.73 16.06 0.50
CA ASP A 39 -8.29 16.15 0.64
C ASP A 39 -7.88 17.61 0.90
N PRO A 40 -6.94 17.89 1.83
CA PRO A 40 -6.49 19.25 2.11
C PRO A 40 -5.65 19.88 0.98
N ASP A 41 -5.05 19.10 0.08
CA ASP A 41 -4.29 19.60 -1.07
C ASP A 41 -5.23 20.00 -2.21
N PRO A 42 -5.40 21.30 -2.54
CA PRO A 42 -6.28 21.74 -3.62
C PRO A 42 -5.87 21.18 -4.99
N GLU A 43 -4.62 20.74 -5.13
CA GLU A 43 -4.06 20.16 -6.35
C GLU A 43 -4.00 18.62 -6.29
N ALA A 44 -4.75 18.01 -5.38
CA ALA A 44 -4.77 16.55 -5.19
C ALA A 44 -5.10 15.82 -6.50
N PRO A 45 -4.28 14.82 -6.92
CA PRO A 45 -4.45 14.10 -8.19
C PRO A 45 -5.83 13.49 -8.41
N ALA A 46 -6.47 12.98 -7.35
CA ALA A 46 -7.82 12.42 -7.42
C ALA A 46 -8.89 13.53 -7.54
N GLY A 47 -8.71 14.63 -6.81
CA GLY A 47 -9.62 15.77 -6.84
C GLY A 47 -9.82 16.36 -8.24
N ARG A 48 -8.76 16.32 -9.07
CA ARG A 48 -8.80 16.84 -10.45
C ARG A 48 -9.68 16.04 -11.42
N ILE A 49 -10.01 14.81 -11.10
CA ILE A 49 -10.81 13.92 -11.95
C ILE A 49 -12.10 13.45 -11.30
N ALA A 50 -12.31 13.81 -10.04
CA ALA A 50 -13.53 13.54 -9.31
C ALA A 50 -14.70 14.41 -9.79
N GLU A 51 -15.95 13.99 -9.48
CA GLU A 51 -17.14 14.85 -9.69
C GLU A 51 -17.04 16.08 -8.80
N ARG A 52 -16.51 15.91 -7.58
CA ARG A 52 -16.33 17.03 -6.63
C ARG A 52 -15.10 16.81 -5.75
N HIS A 53 -14.35 17.88 -5.54
CA HIS A 53 -13.28 17.93 -4.57
C HIS A 53 -13.66 18.85 -3.41
N LEU A 54 -13.74 18.31 -2.21
CA LEU A 54 -13.89 19.03 -0.96
C LEU A 54 -12.49 19.29 -0.41
N CYS A 55 -12.04 20.54 -0.45
CA CYS A 55 -10.70 20.91 -0.02
C CYS A 55 -10.73 21.29 1.47
N GLY A 56 -10.23 20.40 2.35
CA GLY A 56 -10.20 20.63 3.79
C GLY A 56 -9.61 19.46 4.56
N ALA A 57 -9.54 19.61 5.89
CA ALA A 57 -9.01 18.60 6.78
C ALA A 57 -9.91 17.35 6.82
N TYR A 58 -9.32 16.19 7.07
CA TYR A 58 -10.07 14.92 7.10
C TYR A 58 -11.02 14.79 8.30
N ASP A 59 -10.86 15.64 9.30
CA ASP A 59 -11.68 15.72 10.52
C ASP A 59 -12.61 16.95 10.55
N ASP A 60 -12.70 17.69 9.43
CA ASP A 60 -13.64 18.80 9.30
C ASP A 60 -15.09 18.28 9.34
N GLU A 61 -15.78 18.62 10.44
CA GLU A 61 -17.13 18.12 10.69
C GLU A 61 -18.15 18.55 9.64
N ALA A 62 -18.01 19.75 9.07
CA ALA A 62 -18.93 20.26 8.06
C ALA A 62 -18.74 19.49 6.74
N LEU A 63 -17.49 19.24 6.35
CA LEU A 63 -17.17 18.46 5.14
C LEU A 63 -17.57 16.98 5.30
N LEU A 64 -17.38 16.39 6.49
CA LEU A 64 -17.83 15.04 6.78
C LEU A 64 -19.35 14.93 6.74
N ALA A 65 -20.07 15.95 7.27
CA ALA A 65 -21.54 16.00 7.19
C ALA A 65 -22.03 16.15 5.73
N GLU A 66 -21.31 16.92 4.92
CA GLU A 66 -21.61 17.07 3.49
C GLU A 66 -21.42 15.74 2.73
N LEU A 67 -20.32 15.01 2.99
CA LEU A 67 -20.12 13.66 2.43
C LEU A 67 -21.26 12.72 2.86
N ALA A 68 -21.63 12.74 4.15
CA ALA A 68 -22.69 11.90 4.69
C ALA A 68 -24.07 12.18 4.07
N ALA A 69 -24.33 13.43 3.69
CA ALA A 69 -25.60 13.84 3.07
C ALA A 69 -25.71 13.45 1.58
N HIS A 70 -24.58 13.28 0.89
CA HIS A 70 -24.57 13.18 -0.57
C HIS A 70 -23.96 11.88 -1.13
N CYS A 71 -23.21 11.13 -0.34
CA CYS A 71 -22.56 9.90 -0.77
C CYS A 71 -23.22 8.66 -0.17
N ALA A 72 -23.21 7.58 -0.94
CA ALA A 72 -23.81 6.30 -0.54
C ALA A 72 -22.85 5.39 0.26
N ALA A 73 -21.55 5.59 0.13
CA ALA A 73 -20.51 4.88 0.86
C ALA A 73 -19.22 5.68 0.87
N ALA A 74 -18.31 5.36 1.82
CA ALA A 74 -17.01 6.02 1.93
C ALA A 74 -15.84 5.02 2.06
N THR A 75 -14.69 5.42 1.53
CA THR A 75 -13.42 4.69 1.67
C THR A 75 -12.28 5.67 1.94
N THR A 76 -11.07 5.16 2.14
CA THR A 76 -9.84 5.95 2.28
C THR A 76 -8.75 5.45 1.36
N GLU A 77 -7.82 6.35 0.96
CA GLU A 77 -6.67 5.99 0.14
C GLU A 77 -5.37 5.82 0.93
N PHE A 78 -5.35 6.23 2.20
CA PHE A 78 -4.16 6.08 3.03
C PHE A 78 -4.49 5.92 4.51
N GLU A 79 -3.58 5.33 5.25
CA GLU A 79 -3.77 4.89 6.63
C GLU A 79 -3.84 6.03 7.66
N ASN A 80 -3.36 7.23 7.35
CA ASN A 80 -3.30 8.33 8.33
C ASN A 80 -4.56 9.23 8.38
N VAL A 81 -5.62 8.86 7.67
CA VAL A 81 -6.95 9.46 7.90
C VAL A 81 -7.40 9.12 9.31
N PRO A 82 -7.85 10.08 10.13
CA PRO A 82 -8.29 9.78 11.50
C PRO A 82 -9.39 8.70 11.50
N ALA A 83 -9.18 7.64 12.28
CA ALA A 83 -10.18 6.57 12.41
C ALA A 83 -11.53 7.10 12.94
N THR A 84 -11.50 8.19 13.72
CA THR A 84 -12.70 8.90 14.21
C THR A 84 -13.52 9.50 13.07
N SER A 85 -12.90 9.99 12.01
CA SER A 85 -13.59 10.51 10.82
C SER A 85 -14.34 9.41 10.09
N LEU A 86 -13.71 8.22 9.93
CA LEU A 86 -14.39 7.06 9.37
C LEU A 86 -15.53 6.57 10.27
N ALA A 87 -15.31 6.54 11.59
CA ALA A 87 -16.36 6.18 12.55
C ALA A 87 -17.54 7.16 12.50
N ARG A 88 -17.28 8.44 12.27
CA ARG A 88 -18.33 9.47 12.10
C ARG A 88 -19.16 9.21 10.84
N LEU A 89 -18.52 8.98 9.70
CA LEU A 89 -19.19 8.65 8.45
C LEU A 89 -19.98 7.33 8.55
N ALA A 90 -19.46 6.35 9.28
CA ALA A 90 -20.10 5.05 9.46
C ALA A 90 -21.45 5.11 10.20
N GLN A 91 -21.78 6.22 10.86
CA GLN A 91 -23.10 6.45 11.46
C GLN A 91 -24.20 6.67 10.40
N SER A 92 -23.84 7.05 9.18
CA SER A 92 -24.78 7.43 8.12
C SER A 92 -24.66 6.57 6.86
N MET A 93 -23.51 5.93 6.61
CA MET A 93 -23.28 5.15 5.40
C MET A 93 -22.28 4.02 5.64
N PRO A 94 -22.22 3.01 4.76
CA PRO A 94 -21.14 2.03 4.76
C PRO A 94 -19.76 2.69 4.59
N VAL A 95 -18.81 2.38 5.47
CA VAL A 95 -17.41 2.82 5.39
C VAL A 95 -16.51 1.58 5.35
N ARG A 96 -15.68 1.46 4.31
CA ARG A 96 -14.84 0.28 4.07
C ARG A 96 -13.46 0.70 3.56
N PRO A 97 -12.38 0.39 4.29
CA PRO A 97 -12.35 -0.39 5.53
C PRO A 97 -13.03 0.31 6.70
N GLY A 98 -13.42 -0.47 7.69
CA GLY A 98 -13.99 0.04 8.94
C GLY A 98 -12.93 0.71 9.82
N ALA A 99 -13.36 1.62 10.69
CA ALA A 99 -12.49 2.39 11.58
C ALA A 99 -11.61 1.51 12.49
N THR A 100 -12.11 0.36 12.95
CA THR A 100 -11.37 -0.57 13.81
C THR A 100 -10.18 -1.18 13.08
N ALA A 101 -10.37 -1.68 11.85
CA ALA A 101 -9.30 -2.23 11.04
C ALA A 101 -8.26 -1.17 10.70
N LEU A 102 -8.70 0.05 10.38
CA LEU A 102 -7.79 1.17 10.15
C LEU A 102 -6.97 1.50 11.40
N ALA A 103 -7.59 1.55 12.58
CA ALA A 103 -6.90 1.88 13.83
C ALA A 103 -5.78 0.88 14.17
N VAL A 104 -5.99 -0.42 13.91
CA VAL A 104 -4.95 -1.46 14.07
C VAL A 104 -3.76 -1.17 13.16
N CYS A 105 -4.00 -0.85 11.88
CA CYS A 105 -2.94 -0.60 10.90
C CYS A 105 -2.24 0.75 11.08
N GLN A 106 -2.83 1.70 11.82
CA GLN A 106 -2.24 3.02 12.08
C GLN A 106 -1.12 3.00 13.11
N ASP A 107 -1.02 1.96 13.91
CA ASP A 107 -0.10 1.88 15.03
C ASP A 107 0.64 0.54 15.03
N ARG A 108 1.97 0.58 14.83
CA ARG A 108 2.80 -0.64 14.73
C ARG A 108 2.78 -1.49 16.00
N ILE A 109 2.58 -0.88 17.19
CA ILE A 109 2.44 -1.64 18.43
C ILE A 109 1.12 -2.43 18.42
N GLU A 110 0.04 -1.78 18.01
CA GLU A 110 -1.28 -2.43 17.89
C GLU A 110 -1.28 -3.48 16.78
N GLU A 111 -0.66 -3.17 15.63
CA GLU A 111 -0.50 -4.10 14.50
C GLU A 111 0.26 -5.38 14.92
N LYS A 112 1.44 -5.24 15.54
CA LYS A 112 2.22 -6.39 16.00
C LYS A 112 1.52 -7.16 17.15
N SER A 113 0.86 -6.43 18.05
CA SER A 113 0.06 -7.05 19.12
C SER A 113 -1.14 -7.81 18.55
N PHE A 114 -1.76 -7.30 17.49
CA PHE A 114 -2.84 -7.97 16.76
C PHE A 114 -2.34 -9.28 16.13
N LEU A 115 -1.21 -9.23 15.41
CA LEU A 115 -0.60 -10.42 14.81
C LEU A 115 -0.30 -11.48 15.86
N ALA A 116 0.29 -11.08 16.99
CA ALA A 116 0.61 -11.99 18.10
C ALA A 116 -0.65 -12.64 18.69
N ARG A 117 -1.70 -11.86 18.96
CA ARG A 117 -2.98 -12.39 19.50
C ARG A 117 -3.65 -13.42 18.60
N HIS A 118 -3.49 -13.25 17.28
CA HIS A 118 -4.07 -14.16 16.28
C HIS A 118 -3.10 -15.25 15.81
N SER A 119 -1.93 -15.39 16.48
CA SER A 119 -0.90 -16.39 16.13
C SER A 119 -0.42 -16.30 14.68
N LEU A 120 -0.46 -15.10 14.09
CA LEU A 120 0.06 -14.82 12.76
C LEU A 120 1.58 -14.58 12.84
N PRO A 121 2.37 -15.04 11.87
CA PRO A 121 3.82 -14.94 11.93
C PRO A 121 4.28 -13.48 11.82
N HIS A 122 5.12 -13.05 12.74
CA HIS A 122 5.71 -11.71 12.78
C HIS A 122 7.14 -11.78 13.34
N ALA A 123 7.98 -10.79 13.03
CA ALA A 123 9.27 -10.66 13.67
C ALA A 123 9.10 -10.49 15.19
N PRO A 124 9.99 -11.07 16.03
CA PRO A 124 9.99 -10.78 17.47
C PRO A 124 10.05 -9.27 17.71
N PHE A 125 9.23 -8.78 18.61
CA PHE A 125 9.12 -7.35 18.88
C PHE A 125 8.91 -7.02 20.36
N PHE A 126 9.15 -5.74 20.68
CA PHE A 126 8.89 -5.18 22.00
C PHE A 126 8.36 -3.74 21.85
N ALA A 127 7.27 -3.43 22.56
CA ALA A 127 6.71 -2.08 22.58
C ALA A 127 7.56 -1.15 23.45
N VAL A 128 7.91 0.03 22.94
CA VAL A 128 8.76 1.01 23.61
C VAL A 128 7.98 2.33 23.70
N ARG A 129 7.44 2.63 24.88
CA ARG A 129 6.72 3.86 25.16
C ARG A 129 7.53 4.81 26.04
N THR A 130 8.46 4.25 26.82
CA THR A 130 9.35 5.00 27.71
C THR A 130 10.80 4.53 27.55
N ALA A 131 11.76 5.30 28.06
CA ALA A 131 13.17 4.88 28.04
C ALA A 131 13.40 3.64 28.90
N GLU A 132 12.65 3.49 30.00
CA GLU A 132 12.70 2.32 30.91
C GLU A 132 12.21 1.05 30.23
N ASP A 133 11.39 1.15 29.17
CA ASP A 133 10.98 -0.02 28.38
C ASP A 133 12.18 -0.63 27.67
N LEU A 134 13.12 0.17 27.18
CA LEU A 134 14.34 -0.32 26.55
C LEU A 134 15.26 -1.05 27.53
N GLU A 135 15.27 -0.68 28.83
CA GLU A 135 16.01 -1.41 29.84
C GLU A 135 15.48 -2.85 30.03
N ARG A 136 14.18 -3.03 29.80
CA ARG A 136 13.48 -4.32 29.93
C ARG A 136 13.42 -5.11 28.62
N ALA A 137 13.77 -4.49 27.49
CA ALA A 137 13.73 -5.15 26.20
C ALA A 137 14.67 -6.37 26.18
N PRO A 138 14.21 -7.53 25.67
CA PRO A 138 15.04 -8.73 25.57
C PRO A 138 16.32 -8.51 24.74
N GLU A 139 17.45 -9.03 25.20
CA GLU A 139 18.73 -8.95 24.44
C GLU A 139 18.64 -9.64 23.07
N SER A 140 17.78 -10.66 22.94
CA SER A 140 17.56 -11.37 21.68
C SER A 140 16.97 -10.53 20.55
N LEU A 141 16.51 -9.31 20.85
CA LEU A 141 16.04 -8.36 19.85
C LEU A 141 17.18 -7.54 19.20
N PHE A 142 18.41 -7.67 19.70
CA PHE A 142 19.56 -6.98 19.14
C PHE A 142 20.47 -7.93 18.34
N PRO A 143 20.99 -7.49 17.20
CA PRO A 143 20.73 -6.22 16.54
C PRO A 143 19.26 -6.11 16.09
N GLY A 144 18.68 -4.92 16.23
CA GLY A 144 17.26 -4.68 15.98
C GLY A 144 16.99 -3.49 15.05
N ILE A 145 15.71 -3.25 14.81
CA ILE A 145 15.22 -2.05 14.12
C ILE A 145 14.21 -1.38 15.04
N LEU A 146 14.51 -0.15 15.47
CA LEU A 146 13.58 0.68 16.20
C LEU A 146 12.76 1.50 15.20
N LYS A 147 11.43 1.34 15.24
CA LYS A 147 10.48 2.02 14.34
C LYS A 147 9.51 2.86 15.16
N THR A 148 9.18 4.09 14.70
CA THR A 148 8.10 4.86 15.33
C THR A 148 6.78 4.12 15.19
N ALA A 149 5.97 4.12 16.25
CA ALA A 149 4.69 3.41 16.24
C ALA A 149 3.72 3.97 15.21
N ARG A 150 3.73 5.28 15.00
CA ARG A 150 2.83 5.96 14.06
C ARG A 150 3.59 6.89 13.12
N PHE A 151 2.99 7.17 11.93
CA PHE A 151 3.50 8.11 10.93
C PHE A 151 4.86 7.74 10.32
N GLY A 152 5.33 6.50 10.47
CA GLY A 152 6.47 5.99 9.73
C GLY A 152 6.05 5.51 8.33
N TYR A 153 6.79 5.89 7.28
CA TYR A 153 6.55 5.46 5.91
C TYR A 153 7.83 5.58 5.07
N ASP A 154 7.94 4.77 4.04
CA ASP A 154 9.04 4.85 3.06
C ASP A 154 10.44 4.95 3.74
N GLY A 155 10.69 4.12 4.75
CA GLY A 155 11.96 4.10 5.51
C GLY A 155 12.13 5.24 6.53
N LYS A 156 11.21 6.17 6.61
CA LYS A 156 11.24 7.25 7.62
C LYS A 156 10.72 6.77 8.97
N GLY A 157 11.30 7.32 10.05
CA GLY A 157 10.91 6.94 11.41
C GLY A 157 11.42 5.56 11.81
N GLN A 158 12.53 5.08 11.22
CA GLN A 158 13.21 3.85 11.64
C GLN A 158 14.71 4.03 11.78
N ALA A 159 15.32 3.23 12.65
CA ALA A 159 16.76 3.18 12.87
C ALA A 159 17.20 1.75 13.13
N ALA A 160 18.21 1.28 12.40
CA ALA A 160 18.93 0.07 12.77
C ALA A 160 19.73 0.36 14.04
N VAL A 161 19.70 -0.55 15.01
CA VAL A 161 20.34 -0.41 16.32
C VAL A 161 21.10 -1.72 16.62
N ALA A 162 22.39 -1.59 16.93
CA ALA A 162 23.22 -2.74 17.22
C ALA A 162 22.97 -3.26 18.64
N ASP A 163 22.65 -2.36 19.55
CA ASP A 163 22.48 -2.64 20.99
C ASP A 163 21.46 -1.68 21.64
N ARG A 164 21.30 -1.87 22.95
CA ARG A 164 20.39 -1.08 23.78
C ARG A 164 20.74 0.40 23.82
N GLN A 165 22.03 0.74 23.84
CA GLN A 165 22.50 2.13 23.92
C GLN A 165 22.12 2.90 22.64
N GLU A 166 22.34 2.28 21.48
CA GLU A 166 21.90 2.87 20.19
C GLU A 166 20.37 3.00 20.12
N ALA A 167 19.63 2.01 20.65
CA ALA A 167 18.18 2.06 20.72
C ALA A 167 17.67 3.23 21.60
N GLN A 168 18.29 3.46 22.75
CA GLN A 168 17.97 4.60 23.62
C GLN A 168 18.24 5.94 22.94
N ALA A 169 19.38 6.07 22.26
CA ALA A 169 19.71 7.28 21.49
C ALA A 169 18.73 7.52 20.34
N ALA A 170 18.32 6.46 19.63
CA ALA A 170 17.33 6.55 18.56
C ALA A 170 15.93 6.90 19.11
N PHE A 171 15.50 6.30 20.22
CA PHE A 171 14.24 6.61 20.87
C PHE A 171 14.15 8.06 21.34
N ALA A 172 15.21 8.56 21.99
CA ALA A 172 15.30 9.96 22.41
C ALA A 172 15.17 10.92 21.20
N ARG A 173 15.80 10.58 20.06
CA ARG A 173 15.71 11.36 18.82
C ARG A 173 14.30 11.33 18.21
N PHE A 174 13.58 10.21 18.28
CA PHE A 174 12.24 10.09 17.74
C PHE A 174 11.20 10.80 18.62
N GLY A 175 11.37 10.83 19.94
CA GLY A 175 10.53 11.54 20.90
C GLY A 175 9.06 11.08 20.92
N ARG A 176 8.82 9.80 20.61
CA ARG A 176 7.47 9.21 20.54
C ARG A 176 7.52 7.70 20.70
N ASP A 177 6.35 7.09 20.90
CA ASP A 177 6.21 5.64 20.98
C ASP A 177 6.84 4.93 19.79
N CYS A 178 7.50 3.81 20.06
CA CYS A 178 8.24 3.01 19.09
C CYS A 178 7.94 1.51 19.29
N VAL A 179 8.27 0.73 18.29
CA VAL A 179 8.40 -0.72 18.38
C VAL A 179 9.85 -1.09 18.05
N LEU A 180 10.46 -1.90 18.89
CA LEU A 180 11.75 -2.53 18.63
C LEU A 180 11.49 -3.92 18.04
N GLU A 181 11.94 -4.16 16.82
CA GLU A 181 11.83 -5.47 16.15
C GLU A 181 13.22 -6.09 15.99
N ALA A 182 13.32 -7.41 16.17
CA ALA A 182 14.53 -8.15 15.85
C ALA A 182 14.86 -7.96 14.35
N ARG A 183 16.13 -7.71 14.03
CA ARG A 183 16.58 -7.59 12.64
C ARG A 183 16.68 -8.97 12.01
N LEU A 184 15.88 -9.20 10.97
CA LEU A 184 15.90 -10.45 10.20
C LEU A 184 16.95 -10.39 9.09
N ALA A 185 17.56 -11.53 8.77
CA ALA A 185 18.43 -11.70 7.61
C ALA A 185 17.55 -11.98 6.37
N LEU A 186 17.11 -10.92 5.70
CA LEU A 186 16.13 -11.03 4.63
C LEU A 186 16.72 -11.75 3.41
N GLU A 187 16.02 -12.78 2.93
CA GLU A 187 16.23 -13.45 1.66
C GLU A 187 15.37 -12.80 0.56
N ALA A 188 14.13 -12.42 0.90
CA ALA A 188 13.21 -11.74 -0.01
C ALA A 188 12.17 -10.89 0.75
N GLU A 189 11.59 -9.93 0.04
CA GLU A 189 10.41 -9.19 0.47
C GLU A 189 9.27 -9.48 -0.51
N LEU A 190 8.09 -9.80 0.02
CA LEU A 190 6.91 -10.11 -0.79
C LEU A 190 5.74 -9.22 -0.37
N SER A 191 4.75 -9.15 -1.24
CA SER A 191 3.44 -8.64 -0.85
C SER A 191 2.33 -9.47 -1.47
N VAL A 192 1.25 -9.60 -0.73
CA VAL A 192 -0.04 -10.09 -1.20
C VAL A 192 -1.02 -8.94 -1.17
N VAL A 193 -1.66 -8.66 -2.29
CA VAL A 193 -2.82 -7.78 -2.35
C VAL A 193 -4.05 -8.67 -2.46
N LEU A 194 -5.04 -8.42 -1.62
CA LEU A 194 -6.31 -9.14 -1.68
C LEU A 194 -7.47 -8.17 -1.51
N ALA A 195 -8.65 -8.59 -1.92
CA ALA A 195 -9.91 -7.94 -1.56
C ALA A 195 -10.78 -8.90 -0.77
N ARG A 196 -11.46 -8.41 0.27
CA ARG A 196 -12.49 -9.14 1.00
C ARG A 196 -13.81 -8.38 0.90
N GLY A 197 -14.83 -9.09 0.45
CA GLY A 197 -16.19 -8.57 0.36
C GLY A 197 -16.88 -8.56 1.73
N ALA A 198 -17.98 -7.83 1.81
CA ALA A 198 -18.82 -7.82 3.00
C ALA A 198 -19.56 -9.16 3.23
N ASP A 199 -19.60 -10.03 2.23
CA ASP A 199 -20.09 -11.40 2.31
C ASP A 199 -19.04 -12.40 2.82
N GLY A 200 -17.84 -11.92 3.15
CA GLY A 200 -16.72 -12.70 3.64
C GLY A 200 -15.88 -13.38 2.56
N ARG A 201 -16.27 -13.31 1.28
CA ARG A 201 -15.46 -13.87 0.19
C ARG A 201 -14.18 -13.09 0.00
N ILE A 202 -13.09 -13.80 -0.29
CA ILE A 202 -11.78 -13.23 -0.53
C ILE A 202 -11.36 -13.49 -1.98
N ALA A 203 -10.69 -12.53 -2.57
CA ALA A 203 -10.07 -12.60 -3.89
C ALA A 203 -8.63 -12.07 -3.78
N ALA A 204 -7.66 -12.98 -3.69
CA ALA A 204 -6.24 -12.65 -3.54
C ALA A 204 -5.52 -12.67 -4.89
N PHE A 205 -4.74 -11.65 -5.16
CA PHE A 205 -3.78 -11.62 -6.28
C PHE A 205 -2.57 -12.48 -5.95
N ALA A 206 -1.94 -13.04 -6.98
CA ALA A 206 -0.70 -13.79 -6.79
C ALA A 206 0.36 -12.90 -6.10
N PRO A 207 1.15 -13.46 -5.15
CA PRO A 207 2.18 -12.69 -4.46
C PRO A 207 3.19 -12.07 -5.42
N GLY A 208 3.56 -10.81 -5.19
CA GLY A 208 4.62 -10.10 -5.88
C GLY A 208 5.91 -10.08 -5.06
N LEU A 209 7.06 -10.22 -5.72
CA LEU A 209 8.37 -9.98 -5.12
C LEU A 209 8.67 -8.50 -5.18
N ASN A 210 9.02 -7.91 -4.06
CA ASN A 210 9.32 -6.49 -3.93
C ASN A 210 10.80 -6.26 -3.70
N VAL A 211 11.33 -5.21 -4.33
CA VAL A 211 12.67 -4.73 -4.04
C VAL A 211 12.60 -3.26 -3.67
N HIS A 212 13.09 -2.96 -2.48
CA HIS A 212 13.18 -1.59 -1.96
C HIS A 212 14.58 -1.02 -2.16
N ARG A 213 14.63 0.29 -2.42
CA ARG A 213 15.87 1.09 -2.41
C ARG A 213 15.68 2.25 -1.45
N ASN A 214 16.58 2.36 -0.48
CA ASN A 214 16.50 3.39 0.56
C ASN A 214 15.13 3.41 1.29
N GLY A 215 14.54 2.23 1.50
CA GLY A 215 13.24 2.08 2.17
C GLY A 215 12.01 2.40 1.31
N ILE A 216 12.20 2.71 0.02
CA ILE A 216 11.08 2.99 -0.89
C ILE A 216 10.99 1.86 -1.92
N LEU A 217 9.78 1.37 -2.19
CA LEU A 217 9.57 0.36 -3.22
C LEU A 217 10.06 0.86 -4.58
N ASP A 218 11.02 0.16 -5.15
CA ASP A 218 11.61 0.44 -6.48
C ASP A 218 10.94 -0.41 -7.56
N THR A 219 10.84 -1.72 -7.35
CA THR A 219 10.34 -2.66 -8.36
C THR A 219 9.52 -3.77 -7.73
N THR A 220 8.45 -4.18 -8.39
CA THR A 220 7.69 -5.41 -8.08
C THR A 220 7.71 -6.36 -9.28
N PHE A 221 8.00 -7.63 -9.03
CA PHE A 221 7.95 -8.71 -10.01
C PHE A 221 6.74 -9.59 -9.71
N ALA A 222 5.86 -9.78 -10.67
CA ALA A 222 4.62 -10.54 -10.51
C ALA A 222 4.44 -11.56 -11.65
N PRO A 223 4.18 -12.86 -11.32
CA PRO A 223 4.22 -13.41 -9.97
C PRO A 223 5.65 -13.42 -9.41
N ALA A 224 5.78 -13.47 -8.07
CA ALA A 224 7.08 -13.59 -7.43
C ALA A 224 7.80 -14.88 -7.87
N PRO A 225 9.09 -14.80 -8.29
CA PRO A 225 9.86 -15.98 -8.69
C PRO A 225 10.42 -16.73 -7.45
N LEU A 226 9.51 -17.27 -6.65
CA LEU A 226 9.81 -18.01 -5.41
C LEU A 226 9.11 -19.36 -5.42
N PRO A 227 9.49 -20.32 -4.56
CA PRO A 227 8.83 -21.63 -4.50
C PRO A 227 7.32 -21.51 -4.29
N ALA A 228 6.56 -22.35 -5.01
CA ALA A 228 5.09 -22.33 -4.95
C ALA A 228 4.53 -22.56 -3.53
N THR A 229 5.26 -23.25 -2.66
CA THR A 229 4.91 -23.45 -1.25
C THR A 229 4.95 -22.13 -0.48
N VAL A 230 5.97 -21.30 -0.70
CA VAL A 230 6.11 -19.98 -0.07
C VAL A 230 5.00 -19.03 -0.54
N LEU A 231 4.72 -19.04 -1.85
CA LEU A 231 3.66 -18.20 -2.42
C LEU A 231 2.28 -18.56 -1.89
N ARG A 232 2.00 -19.86 -1.76
CA ARG A 232 0.75 -20.34 -1.18
C ARG A 232 0.62 -19.94 0.29
N GLU A 233 1.67 -20.17 1.09
CA GLU A 233 1.70 -19.81 2.50
C GLU A 233 1.47 -18.31 2.71
N ALA A 234 2.10 -17.45 1.88
CA ALA A 234 1.87 -16.00 1.93
C ALA A 234 0.41 -15.63 1.67
N GLY A 235 -0.24 -16.29 0.71
CA GLY A 235 -1.67 -16.15 0.43
C GLY A 235 -2.53 -16.55 1.63
N GLU A 236 -2.30 -17.74 2.18
CA GLU A 236 -3.03 -18.29 3.33
C GLU A 236 -2.92 -17.38 4.57
N ILE A 237 -1.72 -16.85 4.87
CA ILE A 237 -1.50 -15.91 5.97
C ILE A 237 -2.25 -14.59 5.72
N ALA A 238 -2.20 -14.05 4.50
CA ALA A 238 -2.90 -12.81 4.16
C ALA A 238 -4.42 -12.94 4.25
N GLU A 239 -4.98 -14.09 3.84
CA GLU A 239 -6.40 -14.41 3.96
C GLU A 239 -6.82 -14.53 5.43
N ALA A 240 -6.08 -15.30 6.23
CA ALA A 240 -6.34 -15.44 7.67
C ALA A 240 -6.28 -14.08 8.40
N LEU A 241 -5.37 -13.21 7.99
CA LEU A 241 -5.24 -11.86 8.52
C LEU A 241 -6.46 -11.00 8.18
N ALA A 242 -6.93 -11.04 6.92
CA ALA A 242 -8.11 -10.30 6.49
C ALA A 242 -9.39 -10.81 7.19
N GLU A 243 -9.48 -12.12 7.47
CA GLU A 243 -10.56 -12.70 8.25
C GLU A 243 -10.53 -12.24 9.72
N ALA A 244 -9.36 -12.32 10.36
CA ALA A 244 -9.18 -11.90 11.76
C ALA A 244 -9.49 -10.42 11.98
N LEU A 245 -9.19 -9.56 10.99
CA LEU A 245 -9.53 -8.14 11.00
C LEU A 245 -11.01 -7.86 10.68
N GLU A 246 -11.80 -8.88 10.29
CA GLU A 246 -13.13 -8.68 9.68
C GLU A 246 -13.10 -7.63 8.56
N TYR A 247 -11.97 -7.61 7.84
CA TYR A 247 -11.67 -6.58 6.85
C TYR A 247 -12.66 -6.60 5.69
N VAL A 248 -13.08 -5.43 5.24
CA VAL A 248 -13.85 -5.27 3.99
C VAL A 248 -13.20 -4.20 3.13
N GLY A 249 -12.77 -4.56 1.94
CA GLY A 249 -12.03 -3.69 1.04
C GLY A 249 -10.82 -4.39 0.45
N THR A 250 -9.93 -3.63 -0.18
CA THR A 250 -8.62 -4.10 -0.64
C THR A 250 -7.58 -3.89 0.44
N LEU A 251 -6.82 -4.94 0.74
CA LEU A 251 -5.76 -4.98 1.75
C LEU A 251 -4.44 -5.36 1.09
N GLY A 252 -3.39 -4.61 1.37
CA GLY A 252 -2.01 -5.00 1.06
C GLY A 252 -1.34 -5.58 2.31
N VAL A 253 -0.71 -6.74 2.18
CA VAL A 253 0.08 -7.35 3.26
C VAL A 253 1.51 -7.52 2.78
N GLU A 254 2.46 -6.93 3.48
CA GLU A 254 3.88 -7.08 3.21
C GLU A 254 4.50 -8.16 4.10
N PHE A 255 5.39 -8.94 3.49
CA PHE A 255 6.08 -10.04 4.14
C PHE A 255 7.58 -9.93 3.99
N PHE A 256 8.29 -10.28 5.05
CA PHE A 256 9.68 -10.66 5.02
C PHE A 256 9.79 -12.19 4.90
N TYR A 257 10.68 -12.65 4.02
CA TYR A 257 11.09 -14.05 3.94
C TYR A 257 12.52 -14.15 4.44
N ALA A 258 12.73 -14.92 5.50
CA ALA A 258 14.02 -15.09 6.17
C ALA A 258 14.09 -16.47 6.83
N ASP A 259 15.23 -17.15 6.73
CA ASP A 259 15.47 -18.48 7.31
C ASP A 259 14.38 -19.50 6.93
N GLY A 260 13.93 -19.45 5.68
CA GLY A 260 12.89 -20.34 5.15
C GLY A 260 11.48 -20.10 5.73
N ARG A 261 11.21 -18.95 6.35
CA ARG A 261 9.93 -18.59 6.99
C ARG A 261 9.41 -17.24 6.53
N LEU A 262 8.09 -17.10 6.52
CA LEU A 262 7.41 -15.84 6.29
C LEU A 262 7.11 -15.12 7.61
N TYR A 263 7.25 -13.80 7.58
CA TYR A 263 6.88 -12.90 8.67
C TYR A 263 6.09 -11.73 8.11
N VAL A 264 4.92 -11.43 8.65
CA VAL A 264 4.17 -10.22 8.31
C VAL A 264 4.97 -9.00 8.77
N ASN A 265 5.33 -8.14 7.82
CA ASN A 265 6.02 -6.87 8.08
C ASN A 265 5.02 -5.79 8.45
N GLU A 266 4.10 -5.47 7.54
CA GLU A 266 3.06 -4.46 7.76
C GLU A 266 1.80 -4.74 6.95
N MET A 267 0.70 -4.11 7.37
CA MET A 267 -0.59 -4.14 6.70
C MET A 267 -0.94 -2.74 6.18
N ALA A 268 -1.35 -2.67 4.93
CA ALA A 268 -1.90 -1.45 4.33
C ALA A 268 -3.42 -1.61 4.13
N PRO A 269 -4.25 -0.93 4.92
CA PRO A 269 -5.72 -1.08 4.86
C PRO A 269 -6.32 -0.32 3.66
N ARG A 270 -5.79 -0.57 2.48
CA ARG A 270 -6.07 0.11 1.20
C ARG A 270 -5.42 -0.61 0.02
N PRO A 271 -5.74 -0.24 -1.22
CA PRO A 271 -4.90 -0.60 -2.37
C PRO A 271 -3.44 -0.27 -2.13
N HIS A 272 -2.54 -1.14 -2.58
CA HIS A 272 -1.12 -1.05 -2.28
C HIS A 272 -0.27 -0.73 -3.51
N ASN A 273 0.85 -0.02 -3.30
CA ASN A 273 1.76 0.36 -4.39
C ASN A 273 2.34 -0.86 -5.12
N SER A 274 2.69 -1.92 -4.40
CA SER A 274 3.16 -3.17 -5.03
C SER A 274 2.11 -3.84 -5.93
N GLY A 275 0.82 -3.58 -5.69
CA GLY A 275 -0.29 -4.07 -6.52
C GLY A 275 -0.57 -3.23 -7.77
N HIS A 276 0.23 -2.21 -8.10
CA HIS A 276 -0.03 -1.38 -9.28
C HIS A 276 0.09 -2.17 -10.60
N HIS A 277 0.91 -3.23 -10.63
CA HIS A 277 0.97 -4.13 -11.79
C HIS A 277 -0.41 -4.71 -12.17
N THR A 278 -1.34 -4.78 -11.21
CA THR A 278 -2.69 -5.32 -11.48
C THR A 278 -3.49 -4.47 -12.48
N LEU A 279 -3.14 -3.19 -12.66
CA LEU A 279 -3.76 -2.31 -13.64
C LEU A 279 -3.55 -2.80 -15.09
N ASP A 280 -2.43 -3.47 -15.34
CA ASP A 280 -2.00 -3.81 -16.70
C ASP A 280 -1.79 -5.31 -16.92
N ALA A 281 -1.72 -6.12 -15.86
CA ALA A 281 -1.39 -7.53 -15.93
C ALA A 281 -2.56 -8.47 -15.53
N HIS A 282 -3.69 -7.90 -15.07
CA HIS A 282 -4.84 -8.67 -14.60
C HIS A 282 -6.13 -8.23 -15.28
N ARG A 283 -7.12 -9.14 -15.32
CA ARG A 283 -8.47 -8.85 -15.85
C ARG A 283 -9.25 -7.89 -14.96
N VAL A 284 -8.95 -7.86 -13.68
CA VAL A 284 -9.49 -6.92 -12.68
C VAL A 284 -8.33 -6.38 -11.85
N CYS A 285 -8.30 -5.08 -11.62
CA CYS A 285 -7.27 -4.47 -10.80
C CYS A 285 -7.70 -4.32 -9.34
N GLN A 286 -6.74 -4.08 -8.46
CA GLN A 286 -6.98 -3.87 -7.04
C GLN A 286 -7.94 -2.71 -6.75
N PHE A 287 -7.98 -1.68 -7.58
CA PHE A 287 -8.86 -0.52 -7.40
C PHE A 287 -10.31 -0.83 -7.75
N GLU A 288 -10.54 -1.61 -8.80
CA GLU A 288 -11.87 -2.12 -9.12
C GLU A 288 -12.38 -3.06 -8.02
N GLN A 289 -11.52 -3.92 -7.49
CA GLN A 289 -11.87 -4.75 -6.34
C GLN A 289 -12.25 -3.91 -5.11
N GLN A 290 -11.56 -2.78 -4.88
CA GLN A 290 -11.93 -1.83 -3.81
C GLN A 290 -13.33 -1.25 -4.03
N VAL A 291 -13.67 -0.85 -5.25
CA VAL A 291 -15.03 -0.37 -5.56
C VAL A 291 -16.06 -1.48 -5.34
N ARG A 292 -15.79 -2.69 -5.82
CA ARG A 292 -16.68 -3.84 -5.66
C ARG A 292 -16.92 -4.17 -4.18
N ALA A 293 -15.86 -4.23 -3.39
CA ALA A 293 -15.96 -4.47 -1.94
C ALA A 293 -16.72 -3.33 -1.24
N LEU A 294 -16.43 -2.06 -1.59
CA LEU A 294 -17.12 -0.90 -1.03
C LEU A 294 -18.62 -0.93 -1.31
N CYS A 295 -18.99 -1.26 -2.54
CA CYS A 295 -20.39 -1.24 -2.98
C CYS A 295 -21.17 -2.54 -2.68
N GLY A 296 -20.53 -3.56 -2.08
CA GLY A 296 -21.16 -4.86 -1.84
C GLY A 296 -21.45 -5.62 -3.14
N LEU A 297 -20.68 -5.35 -4.21
CA LEU A 297 -20.72 -6.09 -5.47
C LEU A 297 -19.90 -7.39 -5.36
N PRO A 298 -20.20 -8.41 -6.17
CA PRO A 298 -19.38 -9.61 -6.22
C PRO A 298 -17.92 -9.28 -6.58
N LEU A 299 -16.98 -9.82 -5.81
CA LEU A 299 -15.57 -9.73 -6.18
C LEU A 299 -15.31 -10.53 -7.46
N ALA A 300 -14.44 -10.01 -8.32
CA ALA A 300 -14.00 -10.73 -9.51
C ALA A 300 -12.81 -11.63 -9.17
N VAL A 301 -12.63 -12.70 -9.95
CA VAL A 301 -11.43 -13.54 -9.87
C VAL A 301 -10.23 -12.73 -10.36
N PRO A 302 -9.16 -12.56 -9.56
CA PRO A 302 -8.01 -11.74 -9.91
C PRO A 302 -7.02 -12.47 -10.84
N GLU A 303 -7.53 -12.91 -12.00
CA GLU A 303 -6.75 -13.70 -12.98
C GLU A 303 -5.71 -12.81 -13.66
N ALA A 304 -4.44 -13.20 -13.54
CA ALA A 304 -3.35 -12.60 -14.31
C ALA A 304 -3.38 -13.13 -15.75
N HIS A 305 -3.26 -12.23 -16.71
CA HIS A 305 -3.13 -12.62 -18.14
C HIS A 305 -1.67 -12.61 -18.61
N SER A 306 -0.75 -12.05 -17.83
CA SER A 306 0.67 -11.98 -18.16
C SER A 306 1.53 -11.81 -16.92
N PRO A 307 2.76 -12.32 -16.90
CA PRO A 307 3.79 -11.86 -15.98
C PRO A 307 4.09 -10.39 -16.16
N ALA A 308 4.49 -9.71 -15.09
CA ALA A 308 4.72 -8.27 -15.09
C ALA A 308 5.93 -7.85 -14.26
N VAL A 309 6.57 -6.76 -14.69
CA VAL A 309 7.54 -5.99 -13.91
C VAL A 309 7.02 -4.57 -13.76
N MET A 310 6.68 -4.18 -12.55
CA MET A 310 6.28 -2.81 -12.20
C MET A 310 7.48 -2.06 -11.64
N VAL A 311 7.73 -0.86 -12.13
CA VAL A 311 8.83 0.01 -11.70
C VAL A 311 8.26 1.34 -11.25
N ASN A 312 8.52 1.73 -9.99
CA ASN A 312 8.16 3.05 -9.51
C ASN A 312 9.03 4.14 -10.15
N LEU A 313 8.40 5.26 -10.46
CA LEU A 313 9.04 6.48 -10.91
C LEU A 313 9.03 7.47 -9.77
N LEU A 314 10.17 7.58 -9.08
CA LEU A 314 10.36 8.53 -8.01
C LEU A 314 10.78 9.88 -8.57
N GLY A 315 10.65 10.93 -7.78
CA GLY A 315 10.98 12.29 -8.18
C GLY A 315 12.41 12.48 -8.68
N GLU A 316 13.34 11.61 -8.28
CA GLU A 316 14.72 11.59 -8.77
C GLU A 316 14.79 11.50 -10.30
N ALA A 317 13.84 10.82 -10.94
CA ALA A 317 13.78 10.70 -12.39
C ALA A 317 13.63 12.06 -13.11
N TRP A 318 13.12 13.08 -12.41
CA TRP A 318 12.96 14.44 -12.93
C TRP A 318 14.18 15.34 -12.71
N PHE A 319 15.29 14.80 -12.18
CA PHE A 319 16.48 15.60 -11.92
C PHE A 319 17.68 15.09 -12.72
N VAL A 320 18.39 16.02 -13.33
CA VAL A 320 19.74 15.81 -13.87
C VAL A 320 20.67 16.68 -13.03
N GLY A 321 21.39 16.04 -12.10
CA GLY A 321 22.06 16.78 -11.01
C GLY A 321 21.02 17.49 -10.13
N GLU A 322 21.09 18.81 -10.05
CA GLU A 322 20.10 19.65 -9.32
C GLU A 322 19.07 20.32 -10.27
N THR A 323 19.17 20.10 -11.58
CA THR A 323 18.30 20.71 -12.56
C THR A 323 17.06 19.86 -12.78
N LEU A 324 15.88 20.47 -12.63
CA LEU A 324 14.60 19.82 -12.93
C LEU A 324 14.42 19.69 -14.45
N ARG A 325 14.14 18.48 -14.91
CA ARG A 325 13.89 18.16 -16.32
C ARG A 325 12.79 17.11 -16.43
N GLU A 326 11.84 17.32 -17.33
CA GLU A 326 10.86 16.28 -17.67
C GLU A 326 11.57 15.08 -18.32
N PRO A 327 11.36 13.86 -17.81
CA PRO A 327 11.96 12.67 -18.43
C PRO A 327 11.47 12.44 -19.87
N PRO A 328 12.27 11.83 -20.74
CA PRO A 328 11.93 11.62 -22.15
C PRO A 328 10.95 10.44 -22.31
N TRP A 329 9.72 10.58 -21.86
CA TRP A 329 8.70 9.53 -21.88
C TRP A 329 8.49 8.91 -23.25
N HIS A 330 8.61 9.70 -24.32
CA HIS A 330 8.47 9.23 -25.70
C HIS A 330 9.45 8.12 -26.06
N GLU A 331 10.61 8.06 -25.41
CA GLU A 331 11.62 7.04 -25.68
C GLU A 331 11.20 5.65 -25.17
N ILE A 332 10.36 5.59 -24.13
CA ILE A 332 9.91 4.32 -23.55
C ILE A 332 8.51 3.89 -24.03
N LEU A 333 7.69 4.82 -24.51
CA LEU A 333 6.32 4.52 -24.92
C LEU A 333 6.22 3.61 -26.14
N SER A 334 7.31 3.46 -26.92
CA SER A 334 7.40 2.52 -28.04
C SER A 334 7.82 1.11 -27.64
N LEU A 335 8.20 0.88 -26.38
CA LEU A 335 8.62 -0.43 -25.91
C LEU A 335 7.43 -1.39 -25.81
N PRO A 336 7.56 -2.65 -26.26
CA PRO A 336 6.45 -3.59 -26.26
C PRO A 336 6.00 -3.92 -24.83
N GLY A 337 4.68 -4.00 -24.63
CA GLY A 337 4.10 -4.37 -23.33
C GLY A 337 4.26 -3.32 -22.22
N LEU A 338 4.89 -2.18 -22.49
CA LEU A 338 5.07 -1.11 -21.50
C LEU A 338 3.83 -0.21 -21.40
N ARG A 339 3.36 0.01 -20.19
CA ARG A 339 2.31 0.97 -19.85
C ARG A 339 2.84 1.96 -18.83
N LEU A 340 2.71 3.24 -19.11
CA LEU A 340 3.15 4.34 -18.28
C LEU A 340 1.97 4.97 -17.55
N HIS A 341 2.11 5.17 -16.23
CA HIS A 341 1.13 5.82 -15.37
C HIS A 341 1.78 6.96 -14.60
N LEU A 342 1.59 8.20 -15.06
CA LEU A 342 1.97 9.41 -14.33
C LEU A 342 0.82 9.85 -13.43
N TYR A 343 1.13 10.18 -12.17
CA TYR A 343 0.09 10.47 -11.18
C TYR A 343 -0.48 11.90 -11.28
N GLY A 344 0.17 12.77 -12.05
CA GLY A 344 -0.28 14.15 -12.20
C GLY A 344 0.08 15.05 -11.01
N LYS A 345 1.03 14.65 -10.18
CA LYS A 345 1.56 15.50 -9.11
C LYS A 345 2.36 16.66 -9.69
N ARG A 346 2.13 17.86 -9.17
CA ARG A 346 2.65 19.11 -9.75
C ARG A 346 4.15 19.28 -9.57
N GLU A 347 4.69 18.86 -8.42
CA GLU A 347 6.09 19.04 -8.08
C GLU A 347 6.79 17.70 -7.91
N ALA A 348 7.83 17.48 -8.69
CA ALA A 348 8.77 16.39 -8.45
C ALA A 348 9.65 16.73 -7.23
N ARG A 349 9.71 15.82 -6.25
CA ARG A 349 10.60 15.90 -5.10
C ARG A 349 11.29 14.58 -4.93
N ARG A 350 12.56 14.57 -4.53
CA ARG A 350 13.32 13.33 -4.27
C ARG A 350 12.55 12.44 -3.29
N GLY A 351 12.45 11.15 -3.58
CA GLY A 351 11.67 10.17 -2.82
C GLY A 351 10.15 10.22 -3.04
N ARG A 352 9.60 11.23 -3.72
CA ARG A 352 8.16 11.29 -3.99
C ARG A 352 7.78 10.37 -5.15
N LYS A 353 6.83 9.46 -4.94
CA LYS A 353 6.26 8.62 -6.00
C LYS A 353 5.49 9.50 -6.98
N MET A 354 6.00 9.64 -8.20
CA MET A 354 5.46 10.51 -9.25
C MET A 354 4.69 9.75 -10.32
N GLY A 355 4.99 8.47 -10.47
CA GLY A 355 4.39 7.57 -11.44
C GLY A 355 4.91 6.15 -11.25
N HIS A 356 4.52 5.29 -12.16
CA HIS A 356 5.13 3.98 -12.37
C HIS A 356 4.97 3.59 -13.85
N PHE A 357 5.75 2.63 -14.28
CA PHE A 357 5.44 1.89 -15.48
C PHE A 357 5.37 0.40 -15.17
N THR A 358 4.53 -0.30 -15.92
CA THR A 358 4.42 -1.76 -15.88
C THR A 358 4.78 -2.30 -17.24
N VAL A 359 5.60 -3.34 -17.28
CA VAL A 359 5.88 -4.11 -18.48
C VAL A 359 5.25 -5.48 -18.33
N THR A 360 4.42 -5.87 -19.27
CA THR A 360 3.83 -7.21 -19.40
C THR A 360 4.42 -7.94 -20.61
N ALA A 361 4.68 -9.24 -20.47
CA ALA A 361 5.20 -10.07 -21.57
C ALA A 361 4.73 -11.54 -21.41
N ALA A 362 5.08 -12.41 -22.35
CA ALA A 362 4.74 -13.84 -22.26
C ALA A 362 5.51 -14.52 -21.10
N THR A 363 6.71 -14.05 -20.80
CA THR A 363 7.53 -14.55 -19.70
C THR A 363 8.05 -13.39 -18.83
N LEU A 364 8.36 -13.67 -17.56
CA LEU A 364 8.97 -12.70 -16.66
C LEU A 364 10.35 -12.26 -17.19
N THR A 365 11.10 -13.13 -17.81
CA THR A 365 12.42 -12.82 -18.41
C THR A 365 12.31 -11.78 -19.51
N GLU A 366 11.31 -11.91 -20.40
CA GLU A 366 11.05 -10.90 -21.44
C GLU A 366 10.61 -9.58 -20.84
N ALA A 367 9.71 -9.58 -19.84
CA ALA A 367 9.29 -8.37 -19.15
C ALA A 367 10.48 -7.66 -18.48
N LEU A 368 11.40 -8.42 -17.86
CA LEU A 368 12.65 -7.91 -17.27
C LEU A 368 13.54 -7.24 -18.31
N ALA A 369 13.71 -7.86 -19.48
CA ALA A 369 14.55 -7.29 -20.54
C ALA A 369 14.00 -5.92 -21.01
N VAL A 370 12.70 -5.82 -21.24
CA VAL A 370 12.04 -4.56 -21.64
C VAL A 370 12.09 -3.52 -20.51
N ALA A 371 11.85 -3.92 -19.27
CA ALA A 371 11.92 -3.01 -18.12
C ALA A 371 13.34 -2.47 -17.90
N SER A 372 14.36 -3.32 -18.12
CA SER A 372 15.77 -2.91 -18.06
C SER A 372 16.11 -1.87 -19.14
N GLU A 373 15.61 -2.06 -20.36
CA GLU A 373 15.79 -1.12 -21.47
C GLU A 373 15.05 0.21 -21.19
N ALA A 374 13.83 0.15 -20.63
CA ALA A 374 13.11 1.36 -20.22
C ALA A 374 13.89 2.16 -19.18
N ARG A 375 14.43 1.50 -18.14
CA ARG A 375 15.26 2.15 -17.13
C ARG A 375 16.51 2.79 -17.73
N ARG A 376 17.17 2.10 -18.65
CA ARG A 376 18.36 2.61 -19.36
C ARG A 376 18.03 3.88 -20.14
N ARG A 377 16.93 3.92 -20.90
CA ARG A 377 16.49 5.09 -21.65
C ARG A 377 16.13 6.27 -20.75
N LEU A 378 15.57 6.01 -19.59
CA LEU A 378 15.23 7.02 -18.58
C LEU A 378 16.44 7.40 -17.70
N CYS A 379 17.62 6.86 -17.93
CA CYS A 379 18.81 7.06 -17.07
C CYS A 379 18.56 6.70 -15.60
N LEU A 380 17.67 5.75 -15.33
CA LEU A 380 17.42 5.22 -13.99
C LEU A 380 18.47 4.17 -13.61
N PRO A 381 18.68 3.93 -12.31
CA PRO A 381 19.56 2.84 -11.86
C PRO A 381 19.12 1.50 -12.45
N PRO A 382 20.01 0.54 -12.71
CA PRO A 382 19.65 -0.77 -13.26
C PRO A 382 18.64 -1.49 -12.36
N LEU A 383 17.87 -2.42 -12.95
CA LEU A 383 16.99 -3.28 -12.17
C LEU A 383 17.77 -4.03 -11.09
N PRO A 384 17.21 -4.21 -9.90
CA PRO A 384 17.82 -5.07 -8.90
C PRO A 384 17.88 -6.51 -9.42
N PRO A 385 18.92 -7.28 -9.01
CA PRO A 385 18.95 -8.71 -9.30
C PRO A 385 17.76 -9.41 -8.60
N LEU A 386 17.24 -10.46 -9.24
CA LEU A 386 16.30 -11.36 -8.55
C LEU A 386 17.04 -12.10 -7.43
N PRO A 387 16.37 -12.39 -6.29
CA PRO A 387 16.93 -13.28 -5.27
C PRO A 387 17.29 -14.64 -5.90
N ARG A 388 18.33 -15.24 -5.39
CA ARG A 388 18.84 -16.53 -5.89
C ARG A 388 18.05 -17.70 -5.30
#